data_cc17a704c2258eed600488f0025f7299
#
_entry.id   cc17a704c2258eed600488f0025f7299
#
_cell.length_a   1.000
_cell.length_b   1.000
_cell.length_c   1.000
_cell.angle_alpha   90.00
_cell.angle_beta   90.00
_cell.angle_gamma   90.00
#
_symmetry.space_group_name_H-M   'P 1'
#
loop_
_entity.id
_entity.type
_entity.pdbx_description
1 polymer ?
#
loop_
_entity_poly.entity_id
_entity_poly.type
_entity_poly.pdbx_seq_one_letter_code
_entity_poly.pdbx_strand_id
1 'polypeptide(L)'
;VSIEYFTACRRHNPSIRYVTINANFLLPSGASAMHPHLQPLGSPFAGDHHQLLLEKSLDYYQASGSCYWTDLLEEEEARGERWITRMEESAWLTAYSPVGAHEVNAIWRNRSHFLEWGPVEIREMADGIARVLHGYHDMKFSTYNLSCFSGPVDDRPTPEFRCLLRLVNRQNAILHHRTDDYFFQKLLKNEIIIQRPERLAAFLRGYF
;
A
#
# COMPACT_ATOMS: atom_id res chain seq x y z
N VAL A 1 15.55 9.93 -1.80
CA VAL A 1 16.23 8.87 -2.61
C VAL A 1 15.27 8.25 -3.63
N SER A 2 14.15 7.56 -3.23
CA SER A 2 13.25 6.87 -4.21
C SER A 2 12.60 7.84 -5.21
N ILE A 3 12.13 9.00 -4.77
CA ILE A 3 11.54 10.03 -5.65
C ILE A 3 12.59 10.58 -6.63
N GLU A 4 13.77 10.90 -6.15
CA GLU A 4 14.89 11.35 -6.98
C GLU A 4 15.29 10.27 -8.00
N TYR A 5 15.29 9.02 -7.58
CA TYR A 5 15.55 7.88 -8.47
C TYR A 5 14.50 7.82 -9.59
N PHE A 6 13.21 7.92 -9.31
CA PHE A 6 12.16 7.93 -10.33
C PHE A 6 12.29 9.13 -11.27
N THR A 7 12.61 10.31 -10.74
CA THR A 7 12.86 11.51 -11.55
C THR A 7 14.05 11.28 -12.49
N ALA A 8 15.15 10.69 -11.99
CA ALA A 8 16.32 10.39 -12.80
C ALA A 8 16.02 9.31 -13.85
N CYS A 9 15.33 8.23 -13.48
CA CYS A 9 14.92 7.17 -14.40
C CYS A 9 14.08 7.72 -15.55
N ARG A 10 13.07 8.52 -15.25
CA ARG A 10 12.20 9.12 -16.27
C ARG A 10 12.96 10.08 -17.19
N ARG A 11 13.88 10.88 -16.64
CA ARG A 11 14.72 11.78 -17.43
C ARG A 11 15.60 10.99 -18.41
N HIS A 12 16.14 9.84 -17.97
CA HIS A 12 16.98 8.99 -18.80
C HIS A 12 16.16 8.15 -19.80
N ASN A 13 15.00 7.67 -19.39
CA ASN A 13 14.09 6.88 -20.22
C ASN A 13 12.62 7.32 -20.01
N PRO A 14 12.10 8.19 -20.89
CA PRO A 14 10.73 8.69 -20.81
C PRO A 14 9.63 7.61 -20.95
N SER A 15 9.96 6.39 -21.39
CA SER A 15 9.00 5.29 -21.44
C SER A 15 8.63 4.74 -20.05
N ILE A 16 9.44 5.02 -19.02
CA ILE A 16 9.13 4.65 -17.64
C ILE A 16 8.00 5.53 -17.11
N ARG A 17 6.83 4.93 -16.96
CA ARG A 17 5.61 5.61 -16.56
C ARG A 17 5.00 5.08 -15.27
N TYR A 18 5.28 3.84 -14.92
CA TYR A 18 4.71 3.18 -13.76
C TYR A 18 5.79 2.92 -12.73
N VAL A 19 5.57 3.40 -11.52
CA VAL A 19 6.54 3.31 -10.43
C VAL A 19 5.88 2.79 -9.17
N THR A 20 6.63 1.97 -8.42
CA THR A 20 6.21 1.45 -7.11
C THR A 20 7.38 1.50 -6.14
N ILE A 21 7.07 1.59 -4.84
CA ILE A 21 8.05 1.42 -3.76
C ILE A 21 7.64 0.19 -2.97
N ASN A 22 8.52 -0.78 -2.85
CA ASN A 22 8.20 -2.07 -2.27
C ASN A 22 9.17 -2.41 -1.13
N ALA A 23 8.74 -3.27 -0.22
CA ALA A 23 9.61 -3.87 0.78
C ALA A 23 9.16 -5.30 1.12
N ASN A 24 10.16 -6.14 1.35
CA ASN A 24 10.00 -7.44 1.98
C ASN A 24 10.88 -7.45 3.25
N PHE A 25 10.36 -7.93 4.35
CA PHE A 25 11.13 -8.02 5.59
C PHE A 25 11.12 -9.42 6.17
N LEU A 26 12.32 -10.01 6.30
CA LEU A 26 12.61 -11.38 6.72
C LEU A 26 12.17 -12.47 5.74
N LEU A 27 12.67 -13.67 5.93
CA LEU A 27 12.51 -14.83 5.03
C LEU A 27 11.05 -15.17 4.68
N PRO A 28 10.10 -15.18 5.64
CA PRO A 28 8.71 -15.53 5.31
C PRO A 28 8.04 -14.55 4.33
N SER A 29 8.53 -13.33 4.26
CA SER A 29 8.04 -12.33 3.30
C SER A 29 8.78 -12.35 1.95
N GLY A 30 9.72 -13.28 1.77
CA GLY A 30 10.53 -13.38 0.54
C GLY A 30 11.79 -12.52 0.53
N ALA A 31 12.22 -11.97 1.69
CA ALA A 31 13.48 -11.25 1.77
C ALA A 31 14.67 -12.23 1.81
N SER A 32 15.68 -11.99 0.99
CA SER A 32 16.92 -12.77 0.99
C SER A 32 17.93 -12.30 2.04
N ALA A 33 17.77 -11.08 2.56
CA ALA A 33 18.65 -10.47 3.55
C ALA A 33 17.86 -9.99 4.77
N MET A 34 18.43 -10.15 5.97
CA MET A 34 17.86 -9.66 7.22
C MET A 34 18.17 -8.16 7.45
N HIS A 35 17.90 -7.37 6.43
CA HIS A 35 18.25 -5.96 6.38
C HIS A 35 17.07 -5.18 5.79
N PRO A 36 16.44 -4.27 6.57
CA PRO A 36 15.33 -3.46 6.06
C PRO A 36 15.78 -2.57 4.90
N HIS A 37 15.12 -2.69 3.78
CA HIS A 37 15.37 -1.84 2.61
C HIS A 37 14.12 -1.65 1.77
N LEU A 38 14.04 -0.49 1.11
CA LEU A 38 13.01 -0.21 0.10
C LEU A 38 13.53 -0.56 -1.28
N GLN A 39 12.64 -1.09 -2.11
CA GLN A 39 12.90 -1.51 -3.48
C GLN A 39 12.06 -0.66 -4.44
N PRO A 40 12.56 0.48 -4.92
CA PRO A 40 11.88 1.27 -5.93
C PRO A 40 11.96 0.53 -7.27
N LEU A 41 10.82 0.43 -7.95
CA LEU A 41 10.68 -0.19 -9.26
C LEU A 41 10.08 0.80 -10.24
N GLY A 42 10.71 0.99 -11.40
CA GLY A 42 10.19 1.77 -12.51
C GLY A 42 10.07 0.91 -13.78
N SER A 43 8.95 1.01 -14.49
CA SER A 43 8.66 0.20 -15.67
C SER A 43 7.85 0.98 -16.70
N PRO A 44 7.98 0.67 -18.00
CA PRO A 44 7.05 1.16 -19.03
C PRO A 44 5.67 0.50 -18.93
N PHE A 45 5.53 -0.61 -18.22
CA PHE A 45 4.28 -1.35 -18.02
C PHE A 45 3.93 -1.43 -16.53
N ALA A 46 2.66 -1.27 -16.18
CA ALA A 46 2.18 -1.59 -14.85
C ALA A 46 2.16 -3.11 -14.67
N GLY A 47 2.52 -3.60 -13.48
CA GLY A 47 2.26 -4.99 -13.12
C GLY A 47 0.76 -5.26 -13.02
N ASP A 48 0.32 -6.52 -13.16
CA ASP A 48 -1.10 -6.89 -13.29
C ASP A 48 -2.00 -6.26 -12.22
N HIS A 49 -1.60 -6.33 -10.95
CA HIS A 49 -2.40 -5.75 -9.87
C HIS A 49 -2.41 -4.20 -9.93
N HIS A 50 -1.29 -3.59 -10.27
CA HIS A 50 -1.20 -2.14 -10.43
C HIS A 50 -2.07 -1.68 -11.62
N GLN A 51 -2.01 -2.40 -12.73
CA GLN A 51 -2.84 -2.14 -13.90
C GLN A 51 -4.33 -2.22 -13.56
N LEU A 52 -4.74 -3.28 -12.82
CA LEU A 52 -6.12 -3.45 -12.36
C LEU A 52 -6.59 -2.28 -11.49
N LEU A 53 -5.75 -1.80 -10.57
CA LEU A 53 -6.07 -0.64 -9.73
C LEU A 53 -6.32 0.61 -10.59
N LEU A 54 -5.45 0.87 -11.57
CA LEU A 54 -5.59 2.02 -12.47
C LEU A 54 -6.85 1.93 -13.34
N GLU A 55 -7.09 0.76 -13.96
CA GLU A 55 -8.27 0.52 -14.80
C GLU A 55 -9.56 0.68 -14.01
N LYS A 56 -9.66 0.07 -12.83
CA LYS A 56 -10.88 0.16 -12.01
C LYS A 56 -11.11 1.55 -11.42
N SER A 57 -10.05 2.29 -11.13
CA SER A 57 -10.17 3.71 -10.76
C SER A 57 -10.71 4.55 -11.91
N LEU A 58 -10.23 4.30 -13.12
CA LEU A 58 -10.72 4.99 -14.33
C LEU A 58 -12.17 4.62 -14.66
N ASP A 59 -12.52 3.32 -14.63
CA ASP A 59 -13.90 2.84 -14.83
C ASP A 59 -14.87 3.54 -13.87
N TYR A 60 -14.49 3.61 -12.58
CA TYR A 60 -15.29 4.29 -11.57
C TYR A 60 -15.44 5.79 -11.85
N TYR A 61 -14.35 6.46 -12.18
CA TYR A 61 -14.34 7.87 -12.48
C TYR A 61 -15.21 8.20 -13.70
N GLN A 62 -15.15 7.39 -14.74
CA GLN A 62 -15.99 7.54 -15.93
C GLN A 62 -17.48 7.34 -15.64
N ALA A 63 -17.80 6.44 -14.71
CA ALA A 63 -19.19 6.13 -14.36
C ALA A 63 -19.81 7.14 -13.37
N SER A 64 -19.02 7.63 -12.40
CA SER A 64 -19.51 8.46 -11.29
C SER A 64 -19.15 9.95 -11.40
N GLY A 65 -18.09 10.29 -12.17
CA GLY A 65 -17.50 11.63 -12.19
C GLY A 65 -16.64 11.97 -10.96
N SER A 66 -16.45 11.02 -10.03
CA SER A 66 -15.68 11.20 -8.79
C SER A 66 -14.51 10.21 -8.69
N CYS A 67 -13.54 10.50 -7.82
CA CYS A 67 -12.41 9.61 -7.57
C CYS A 67 -12.79 8.56 -6.52
N TYR A 68 -12.74 7.28 -6.90
CA TYR A 68 -13.02 6.15 -6.00
C TYR A 68 -12.29 6.26 -4.64
N TRP A 69 -11.01 6.62 -4.66
CA TRP A 69 -10.20 6.71 -3.46
C TRP A 69 -10.65 7.83 -2.51
N THR A 70 -11.13 8.93 -3.07
CA THR A 70 -11.69 10.05 -2.29
C THR A 70 -13.03 9.62 -1.66
N ASP A 71 -13.93 9.05 -2.46
CA ASP A 71 -15.24 8.60 -2.00
C ASP A 71 -15.11 7.48 -0.96
N LEU A 72 -14.14 6.56 -1.15
CA LEU A 72 -13.81 5.52 -0.17
C LEU A 72 -13.39 6.13 1.17
N LEU A 73 -12.51 7.13 1.15
CA LEU A 73 -12.03 7.76 2.39
C LEU A 73 -13.15 8.48 3.13
N GLU A 74 -14.02 9.17 2.42
CA GLU A 74 -15.19 9.85 3.01
C GLU A 74 -16.14 8.86 3.68
N GLU A 75 -16.45 7.75 3.00
CA GLU A 75 -17.33 6.71 3.53
C GLU A 75 -16.70 5.97 4.73
N GLU A 76 -15.42 5.60 4.66
CA GLU A 76 -14.74 4.91 5.74
C GLU A 76 -14.56 5.80 6.98
N GLU A 77 -14.32 7.10 6.80
CA GLU A 77 -14.25 8.05 7.90
C GLU A 77 -15.62 8.25 8.55
N ALA A 78 -16.67 8.37 7.75
CA ALA A 78 -18.04 8.54 8.25
C ALA A 78 -18.50 7.32 9.05
N ARG A 79 -18.20 6.11 8.59
CA ARG A 79 -18.52 4.87 9.33
C ARG A 79 -17.62 4.65 10.53
N GLY A 80 -16.34 5.00 10.43
CA GLY A 80 -15.37 4.83 11.51
C GLY A 80 -14.97 3.40 11.82
N GLU A 81 -15.55 2.39 11.15
CA GLU A 81 -15.34 0.98 11.50
C GLU A 81 -13.91 0.52 11.15
N ARG A 82 -13.47 0.75 9.93
CA ARG A 82 -12.14 0.39 9.41
C ARG A 82 -11.16 1.55 9.40
N TRP A 83 -11.63 2.73 9.74
CA TRP A 83 -10.82 3.93 9.85
C TRP A 83 -9.85 3.86 11.02
N ILE A 84 -8.58 4.18 10.79
CA ILE A 84 -7.56 4.27 11.83
C ILE A 84 -7.34 5.74 12.19
N THR A 85 -6.86 6.54 11.24
CA THR A 85 -6.57 7.95 11.46
C THR A 85 -6.47 8.75 10.16
N ARG A 86 -6.56 10.07 10.30
CA ARG A 86 -6.15 11.04 9.28
C ARG A 86 -4.90 11.77 9.74
N MET A 87 -3.90 11.85 8.89
CA MET A 87 -2.74 12.72 9.03
C MET A 87 -2.93 13.97 8.14
N GLU A 88 -1.91 14.79 7.96
CA GLU A 88 -2.01 16.03 7.18
C GLU A 88 -2.38 15.74 5.71
N GLU A 89 -1.67 14.83 5.05
CA GLU A 89 -1.85 14.49 3.63
C GLU A 89 -2.41 13.08 3.40
N SER A 90 -2.24 12.17 4.36
CA SER A 90 -2.64 10.77 4.23
C SER A 90 -3.77 10.37 5.18
N ALA A 91 -4.49 9.31 4.81
CA ALA A 91 -5.46 8.65 5.66
C ALA A 91 -5.13 7.15 5.75
N TRP A 92 -5.30 6.57 6.93
CA TRP A 92 -4.93 5.19 7.25
C TRP A 92 -6.17 4.41 7.65
N LEU A 93 -6.36 3.24 7.06
CA LEU A 93 -7.51 2.38 7.27
C LEU A 93 -7.13 0.90 7.08
N THR A 94 -7.93 -0.01 7.62
CA THR A 94 -7.80 -1.44 7.30
C THR A 94 -8.58 -1.77 6.03
N ALA A 95 -8.06 -2.70 5.22
CA ALA A 95 -8.70 -3.07 3.96
C ALA A 95 -10.05 -3.77 4.18
N TYR A 96 -11.09 -3.35 3.44
CA TYR A 96 -12.38 -4.04 3.39
C TYR A 96 -12.24 -5.45 2.81
N SER A 97 -11.51 -5.56 1.70
CA SER A 97 -11.21 -6.82 1.03
C SER A 97 -9.69 -7.01 0.98
N PRO A 98 -9.09 -7.54 2.06
CA PRO A 98 -7.65 -7.68 2.15
C PRO A 98 -7.11 -8.69 1.13
N VAL A 99 -5.92 -8.41 0.59
CA VAL A 99 -5.14 -9.35 -0.25
C VAL A 99 -4.02 -10.04 0.54
N GLY A 100 -3.92 -9.76 1.82
CA GLY A 100 -2.98 -10.38 2.74
C GLY A 100 -3.41 -10.22 4.19
N ALA A 101 -2.77 -10.96 5.08
CA ALA A 101 -3.13 -10.96 6.50
C ALA A 101 -2.96 -9.57 7.12
N HIS A 102 -3.97 -9.14 7.88
CA HIS A 102 -3.98 -7.88 8.63
C HIS A 102 -3.66 -6.64 7.78
N GLU A 103 -4.18 -6.59 6.57
CA GLU A 103 -3.87 -5.52 5.63
C GLU A 103 -4.29 -4.14 6.14
N VAL A 104 -3.33 -3.22 6.08
CA VAL A 104 -3.51 -1.78 6.33
C VAL A 104 -3.18 -1.02 5.05
N ASN A 105 -4.04 -0.07 4.72
CA ASN A 105 -3.87 0.83 3.59
C ASN A 105 -3.60 2.25 4.09
N ALA A 106 -2.74 2.98 3.38
CA ALA A 106 -2.65 4.44 3.48
C ALA A 106 -2.93 5.04 2.10
N ILE A 107 -3.69 6.12 2.06
CA ILE A 107 -4.08 6.81 0.82
C ILE A 107 -3.74 8.29 0.97
N TRP A 108 -2.98 8.84 0.01
CA TRP A 108 -2.63 10.27 -0.04
C TRP A 108 -3.72 11.03 -0.79
N ARG A 109 -4.51 11.79 -0.06
CA ARG A 109 -5.78 12.39 -0.52
C ARG A 109 -5.64 13.30 -1.74
N ASN A 110 -4.51 14.02 -1.83
CA ASN A 110 -4.28 15.05 -2.86
C ASN A 110 -3.09 14.73 -3.77
N ARG A 111 -2.62 13.48 -3.79
CA ARG A 111 -1.47 13.05 -4.58
C ARG A 111 -1.85 11.90 -5.49
N SER A 112 -1.73 12.11 -6.78
CA SER A 112 -2.01 11.08 -7.78
C SER A 112 -0.77 10.27 -8.15
N HIS A 113 0.43 10.86 -8.03
CA HIS A 113 1.69 10.17 -8.32
C HIS A 113 2.85 10.65 -7.43
N PHE A 114 3.91 9.82 -7.32
CA PHE A 114 5.01 10.07 -6.40
C PHE A 114 5.85 11.32 -6.70
N LEU A 115 5.87 11.81 -7.93
CA LEU A 115 6.61 13.04 -8.25
C LEU A 115 5.97 14.30 -7.65
N GLU A 116 4.73 14.20 -7.13
CA GLU A 116 4.05 15.24 -6.36
C GLU A 116 4.45 15.24 -4.86
N TRP A 117 5.17 14.21 -4.42
CA TRP A 117 5.50 14.03 -3.01
C TRP A 117 6.64 14.95 -2.56
N GLY A 118 6.42 15.63 -1.45
CA GLY A 118 7.39 16.41 -0.71
C GLY A 118 7.78 15.75 0.62
N PRO A 119 8.44 16.53 1.50
CA PRO A 119 8.87 16.03 2.80
C PRO A 119 7.72 15.58 3.72
N VAL A 120 6.54 16.16 3.59
CA VAL A 120 5.36 15.83 4.42
C VAL A 120 4.90 14.40 4.13
N GLU A 121 4.62 14.09 2.84
CA GLU A 121 4.14 12.79 2.40
C GLU A 121 5.14 11.67 2.75
N ILE A 122 6.44 11.94 2.58
CA ILE A 122 7.52 10.99 2.90
C ILE A 122 7.57 10.72 4.40
N ARG A 123 7.45 11.78 5.23
CA ARG A 123 7.44 11.64 6.69
C ARG A 123 6.22 10.85 7.16
N GLU A 124 5.05 11.19 6.67
CA GLU A 124 3.82 10.48 7.02
C GLU A 124 3.86 9.01 6.63
N MET A 125 4.43 8.68 5.46
CA MET A 125 4.65 7.30 5.07
C MET A 125 5.53 6.57 6.09
N ALA A 126 6.66 7.16 6.47
CA ALA A 126 7.59 6.56 7.42
C ALA A 126 6.97 6.40 8.81
N ASP A 127 6.34 7.45 9.32
CA ASP A 127 5.72 7.47 10.65
C ASP A 127 4.55 6.46 10.72
N GLY A 128 3.69 6.46 9.72
CA GLY A 128 2.54 5.56 9.68
C GLY A 128 2.95 4.10 9.56
N ILE A 129 3.93 3.78 8.70
CA ILE A 129 4.51 2.42 8.63
C ILE A 129 5.06 2.02 10.00
N ALA A 130 5.86 2.86 10.65
CA ALA A 130 6.44 2.54 11.95
C ALA A 130 5.35 2.24 13.01
N ARG A 131 4.27 3.01 13.04
CA ARG A 131 3.13 2.81 13.95
C ARG A 131 2.42 1.48 13.70
N VAL A 132 2.13 1.16 12.43
CA VAL A 132 1.52 -0.13 12.08
C VAL A 132 2.45 -1.30 12.43
N LEU A 133 3.76 -1.18 12.18
CA LEU A 133 4.73 -2.22 12.53
C LEU A 133 4.86 -2.40 14.05
N HIS A 134 4.73 -1.35 14.87
CA HIS A 134 4.62 -1.48 16.32
C HIS A 134 3.38 -2.29 16.71
N GLY A 135 2.22 -2.01 16.11
CA GLY A 135 1.02 -2.80 16.32
C GLY A 135 1.20 -4.26 15.92
N TYR A 136 1.79 -4.54 14.76
CA TYR A 136 2.11 -5.92 14.34
C TYR A 136 3.06 -6.61 15.32
N HIS A 137 4.06 -5.89 15.82
CA HIS A 137 4.98 -6.43 16.83
C HIS A 137 4.26 -6.83 18.11
N ASP A 138 3.34 -6.02 18.61
CA ASP A 138 2.53 -6.33 19.80
C ASP A 138 1.58 -7.51 19.56
N MET A 139 1.09 -7.67 18.33
CA MET A 139 0.37 -8.85 17.88
C MET A 139 1.29 -10.08 17.68
N LYS A 140 2.61 -9.95 17.94
CA LYS A 140 3.64 -10.98 17.77
C LYS A 140 3.95 -11.35 16.32
N PHE A 141 3.79 -10.41 15.40
CA PHE A 141 4.24 -10.55 14.02
C PHE A 141 5.50 -9.71 13.78
N SER A 142 6.47 -10.30 13.09
CA SER A 142 7.77 -9.64 12.81
C SER A 142 8.06 -9.49 11.32
N THR A 143 7.26 -10.09 10.46
CA THR A 143 7.52 -10.12 9.01
C THR A 143 6.40 -9.41 8.24
N TYR A 144 6.74 -8.72 7.18
CA TYR A 144 5.77 -7.98 6.38
C TYR A 144 6.17 -7.85 4.91
N ASN A 145 5.17 -7.62 4.07
CA ASN A 145 5.34 -7.07 2.73
C ASN A 145 4.66 -5.70 2.65
N LEU A 146 5.24 -4.83 1.86
CA LEU A 146 4.72 -3.50 1.59
C LEU A 146 4.84 -3.21 0.10
N SER A 147 3.79 -2.60 -0.45
CA SER A 147 3.84 -1.98 -1.79
C SER A 147 3.13 -0.64 -1.76
N CYS A 148 3.79 0.37 -2.29
CA CYS A 148 3.21 1.68 -2.50
C CYS A 148 3.06 1.93 -4.00
N PHE A 149 1.85 2.27 -4.43
CA PHE A 149 1.45 2.42 -5.83
C PHE A 149 1.26 3.89 -6.17
N SER A 150 1.77 4.27 -7.32
CA SER A 150 1.66 5.59 -7.92
C SER A 150 0.75 5.54 -9.14
N GLY A 151 -0.01 6.58 -9.41
CA GLY A 151 -0.49 6.81 -10.77
C GLY A 151 0.67 6.99 -11.75
N PRO A 152 0.39 7.01 -13.05
CA PRO A 152 1.42 7.21 -14.06
C PRO A 152 2.20 8.51 -13.81
N VAL A 153 3.54 8.42 -13.84
CA VAL A 153 4.44 9.57 -13.63
C VAL A 153 4.71 10.29 -14.96
N ASP A 154 3.70 10.41 -15.79
CA ASP A 154 3.75 11.22 -17.02
C ASP A 154 3.07 12.58 -16.81
N ASP A 155 3.03 13.40 -17.87
CA ASP A 155 2.51 14.76 -17.76
C ASP A 155 0.98 14.84 -17.86
N ARG A 156 0.28 13.69 -17.84
CA ARG A 156 -1.17 13.64 -17.91
C ARG A 156 -1.78 13.74 -16.52
N PRO A 157 -2.81 14.57 -16.33
CA PRO A 157 -3.58 14.53 -15.08
C PRO A 157 -4.20 13.15 -14.87
N THR A 158 -4.17 12.67 -13.64
CA THR A 158 -4.77 11.40 -13.21
C THR A 158 -5.76 11.67 -12.05
N PRO A 159 -6.87 12.41 -12.32
CA PRO A 159 -7.82 12.78 -11.28
C PRO A 159 -8.51 11.55 -10.65
N GLU A 160 -8.59 10.45 -11.38
CA GLU A 160 -9.19 9.18 -10.98
C GLU A 160 -8.38 8.37 -9.97
N PHE A 161 -7.08 8.68 -9.80
CA PHE A 161 -6.18 7.89 -8.97
C PHE A 161 -5.58 8.67 -7.80
N ARG A 162 -5.29 7.96 -6.72
CA ARG A 162 -4.52 8.46 -5.58
C ARG A 162 -3.39 7.50 -5.24
N CYS A 163 -2.24 8.06 -4.84
CA CYS A 163 -1.15 7.24 -4.29
C CYS A 163 -1.66 6.44 -3.10
N LEU A 164 -1.37 5.16 -3.08
CA LEU A 164 -1.78 4.28 -2.00
C LEU A 164 -0.66 3.32 -1.60
N LEU A 165 -0.60 3.02 -0.33
CA LEU A 165 0.26 2.01 0.27
C LEU A 165 -0.60 0.85 0.76
N ARG A 166 -0.12 -0.38 0.54
CA ARG A 166 -0.66 -1.60 1.12
C ARG A 166 0.44 -2.27 1.95
N LEU A 167 0.14 -2.56 3.18
CA LEU A 167 1.04 -3.21 4.14
C LEU A 167 0.33 -4.43 4.71
N VAL A 168 0.95 -5.59 4.58
CA VAL A 168 0.44 -6.86 5.10
C VAL A 168 1.48 -7.53 5.97
N ASN A 169 1.05 -8.19 7.05
CA ASN A 169 1.98 -9.04 7.78
C ASN A 169 2.08 -10.43 7.13
N ARG A 170 3.14 -11.13 7.48
CA ARG A 170 3.40 -12.50 7.03
C ARG A 170 3.69 -13.37 8.25
N GLN A 171 3.80 -14.69 8.05
CA GLN A 171 4.15 -15.62 9.11
C GLN A 171 5.52 -15.30 9.71
N ASN A 172 5.67 -15.52 11.01
CA ASN A 172 6.95 -15.37 11.67
C ASN A 172 7.97 -16.42 11.19
N ALA A 173 9.25 -16.04 11.17
CA ALA A 173 10.35 -16.96 10.95
C ALA A 173 10.46 -17.91 12.16
N ILE A 174 10.18 -19.18 11.95
CA ILE A 174 10.32 -20.26 12.93
C ILE A 174 11.15 -21.39 12.34
N LEU A 175 11.69 -22.27 13.20
CA LEU A 175 12.60 -23.35 12.78
C LEU A 175 11.98 -24.25 11.70
N HIS A 176 10.70 -24.54 11.79
CA HIS A 176 9.94 -25.29 10.79
C HIS A 176 8.96 -24.37 10.06
N HIS A 177 9.50 -23.30 9.50
CA HIS A 177 8.76 -22.36 8.70
C HIS A 177 8.05 -23.06 7.53
N ARG A 178 6.80 -22.71 7.34
CA ARG A 178 6.01 -23.08 6.15
C ARG A 178 5.50 -21.81 5.49
N THR A 179 5.22 -21.88 4.20
CA THR A 179 4.66 -20.77 3.47
C THR A 179 3.22 -20.49 3.91
N ASP A 180 2.81 -19.22 3.86
CA ASP A 180 1.42 -18.79 3.94
C ASP A 180 0.79 -18.58 2.55
N ASP A 181 1.54 -18.94 1.48
CA ASP A 181 1.07 -18.96 0.11
C ASP A 181 0.53 -20.34 -0.26
N TYR A 182 -0.78 -20.48 -0.26
CA TYR A 182 -1.47 -21.73 -0.61
C TYR A 182 -2.13 -21.62 -1.99
N PHE A 183 -2.82 -22.67 -2.41
CA PHE A 183 -3.63 -22.65 -3.63
C PHE A 183 -4.66 -21.52 -3.64
N PHE A 184 -5.13 -21.13 -2.46
CA PHE A 184 -6.14 -20.09 -2.29
C PHE A 184 -5.62 -18.73 -2.80
N GLN A 185 -4.42 -18.33 -2.37
CA GLN A 185 -3.77 -17.10 -2.83
C GLN A 185 -3.19 -17.25 -4.24
N LYS A 186 -2.51 -18.37 -4.49
CA LYS A 186 -1.77 -18.54 -5.76
C LYS A 186 -2.65 -18.83 -6.97
N LEU A 187 -3.65 -19.69 -6.81
CA LEU A 187 -4.48 -20.16 -7.93
C LEU A 187 -5.86 -19.50 -7.96
N LEU A 188 -6.48 -19.29 -6.81
CA LEU A 188 -7.80 -18.69 -6.73
C LEU A 188 -7.75 -17.16 -6.59
N LYS A 189 -6.58 -16.58 -6.32
CA LYS A 189 -6.38 -15.12 -6.13
C LYS A 189 -7.30 -14.54 -5.05
N ASN A 190 -7.52 -15.31 -3.99
CA ASN A 190 -8.32 -14.92 -2.83
C ASN A 190 -7.46 -14.93 -1.57
N GLU A 191 -7.97 -14.35 -0.50
CA GLU A 191 -7.31 -14.34 0.80
C GLU A 191 -8.27 -14.77 1.92
N ILE A 192 -7.73 -15.30 3.01
CA ILE A 192 -8.48 -15.67 4.20
C ILE A 192 -8.41 -14.51 5.20
N ILE A 193 -9.55 -14.00 5.61
CA ILE A 193 -9.64 -12.99 6.66
C ILE A 193 -9.44 -13.66 8.01
N ILE A 194 -8.23 -13.58 8.55
CA ILE A 194 -7.85 -14.16 9.85
C ILE A 194 -8.47 -13.35 10.99
N GLN A 195 -8.46 -12.04 10.87
CA GLN A 195 -9.04 -11.10 11.82
C GLN A 195 -9.92 -10.09 11.07
N ARG A 196 -11.08 -9.78 11.65
CA ARG A 196 -11.97 -8.76 11.07
C ARG A 196 -11.26 -7.41 10.95
N PRO A 197 -11.32 -6.76 9.79
CA PRO A 197 -10.67 -5.46 9.58
C PRO A 197 -11.05 -4.41 10.62
N GLU A 198 -12.31 -4.39 11.05
CA GLU A 198 -12.82 -3.46 12.05
C GLU A 198 -12.14 -3.62 13.42
N ARG A 199 -11.83 -4.85 13.82
CA ARG A 199 -11.08 -5.16 15.05
C ARG A 199 -9.62 -4.75 14.93
N LEU A 200 -9.02 -4.97 13.77
CA LEU A 200 -7.66 -4.54 13.50
C LEU A 200 -7.57 -3.00 13.53
N ALA A 201 -8.51 -2.29 12.90
CA ALA A 201 -8.55 -0.83 12.94
C ALA A 201 -8.70 -0.31 14.37
N ALA A 202 -9.62 -0.88 15.15
CA ALA A 202 -9.81 -0.50 16.55
C ALA A 202 -8.54 -0.69 17.40
N PHE A 203 -7.80 -1.77 17.17
CA PHE A 203 -6.53 -2.04 17.84
C PHE A 203 -5.45 -1.03 17.41
N LEU A 204 -5.30 -0.78 16.12
CA LEU A 204 -4.25 0.09 15.58
C LEU A 204 -4.44 1.58 15.91
N ARG A 205 -5.67 2.03 16.17
CA ARG A 205 -5.92 3.42 16.61
C ARG A 205 -5.11 3.81 17.85
N GLY A 206 -4.78 2.86 18.71
CA GLY A 206 -3.95 3.09 19.89
C GLY A 206 -2.49 3.46 19.60
N TYR A 207 -2.04 3.32 18.35
CA TYR A 207 -0.67 3.63 17.92
C TYR A 207 -0.56 4.95 17.14
N PHE A 208 -1.68 5.53 16.72
CA PHE A 208 -1.77 6.78 15.97
C PHE A 208 -2.26 7.95 16.83
#